data_64a64365994a92ae01b1b19cd3e8088e
#
_entry.id   64a64365994a92ae01b1b19cd3e8088e
#
_cell.length_a   1.000
_cell.length_b   1.000
_cell.length_c   1.000
_cell.angle_alpha   90.00
_cell.angle_beta   90.00
_cell.angle_gamma   90.00
#
_symmetry.space_group_name_H-M   'P 1'
#
loop_
_entity.id
_entity.type
_entity.pdbx_description
1 polymer ?
#
loop_
_entity_poly.entity_id
_entity_poly.type
_entity_poly.pdbx_seq_one_letter_code
_entity_poly.pdbx_strand_id
1 'polypeptide(L)'
;MKTYTKAILLPLTTLILSCNQKEVDLEKYINSEIASGKVPGIGLSIIVEGDVLLSKGYGYADIENQIPFTDSTIMNIASISKTFIGVSMMHAVEKGLIELDDDVNKYLSFKLVNPHRPDKKIMVKHLLGHRSSIIDEKKVYYTESYHYGGDAPTNLGEFLKNYLSEGGSYYSKENFLDKDPGSKHEYSNIGAGLAAHVLESIMKKPFNLITRELIFKPIGMKNTVWFLSEMENQSNHAKLYKIKKDGNKLSEVELYGLITYPDGGLRTSIKDLTKYLNYVMYDSPGLEQPIMNKKSKENMFTSDFDQDYAKFWNTKDYIGHGGGDPGVATSMYFDPKTEIGVILFTNTSTYGNFNELLKKIYNHGLMLKKNKQ
;
A
#
# COMPACT_ATOMS: atom_id res chain seq x y z
N MET A 1 78.00 35.13 12.46
CA MET A 1 77.36 34.07 13.26
C MET A 1 75.92 34.03 12.83
N LYS A 2 75.54 32.99 12.14
CA LYS A 2 74.13 32.76 11.68
C LYS A 2 73.53 31.72 12.59
N THR A 3 72.52 32.12 13.34
CA THR A 3 71.71 31.27 14.19
C THR A 3 70.61 30.64 13.38
N TYR A 4 70.61 29.30 13.25
CA TYR A 4 69.54 28.53 12.64
C TYR A 4 68.49 28.15 13.71
N THR A 5 67.28 28.68 13.56
CA THR A 5 66.13 28.28 14.37
C THR A 5 65.49 27.03 13.76
N LYS A 6 65.54 25.90 14.48
CA LYS A 6 64.86 24.66 14.08
C LYS A 6 63.36 24.79 14.35
N ALA A 7 62.58 24.74 13.29
CA ALA A 7 61.13 24.57 13.36
C ALA A 7 60.78 23.13 13.72
N ILE A 8 60.12 22.94 14.86
CA ILE A 8 59.58 21.66 15.29
C ILE A 8 58.22 21.48 14.61
N LEU A 9 58.12 20.55 13.65
CA LEU A 9 56.85 20.08 13.09
C LEU A 9 56.20 19.15 14.11
N LEU A 10 55.10 19.58 14.73
CA LEU A 10 54.19 18.67 15.43
C LEU A 10 53.34 17.90 14.38
N PRO A 11 53.22 16.58 14.47
CA PRO A 11 52.30 15.85 13.63
C PRO A 11 50.85 16.11 14.10
N LEU A 12 50.05 16.66 13.20
CA LEU A 12 48.59 16.82 13.37
C LEU A 12 47.97 15.43 13.28
N THR A 13 47.85 14.72 14.40
CA THR A 13 47.04 13.50 14.50
C THR A 13 45.59 13.92 14.42
N THR A 14 45.02 13.80 13.22
CA THR A 14 43.56 13.82 12.99
C THR A 14 42.94 12.68 13.78
N LEU A 15 42.36 13.00 14.93
CA LEU A 15 41.40 12.12 15.60
C LEU A 15 40.19 11.96 14.67
N ILE A 16 40.14 10.88 13.94
CA ILE A 16 38.91 10.39 13.32
C ILE A 16 38.04 9.92 14.49
N LEU A 17 37.18 10.80 14.97
CA LEU A 17 36.06 10.43 15.81
C LEU A 17 35.14 9.56 14.94
N SER A 18 35.41 8.26 14.92
CA SER A 18 34.47 7.25 14.51
C SER A 18 33.28 7.36 15.45
N CYS A 19 32.22 8.03 14.98
CA CYS A 19 30.92 7.97 15.60
C CYS A 19 30.42 6.53 15.45
N ASN A 20 30.83 5.65 16.35
CA ASN A 20 30.21 4.34 16.57
C ASN A 20 28.80 4.62 17.10
N GLN A 21 27.87 4.97 16.21
CA GLN A 21 26.46 4.83 16.48
C GLN A 21 26.27 3.32 16.74
N LYS A 22 26.15 2.92 18.00
CA LYS A 22 25.82 1.55 18.37
C LYS A 22 24.57 1.17 17.59
N GLU A 23 24.74 0.32 16.61
CA GLU A 23 23.68 -0.23 15.79
C GLU A 23 22.70 -0.92 16.73
N VAL A 24 21.51 -0.35 16.88
CA VAL A 24 20.47 -0.97 17.69
C VAL A 24 20.05 -2.22 16.94
N ASP A 25 20.28 -3.37 17.54
CA ASP A 25 19.81 -4.64 17.03
C ASP A 25 18.30 -4.52 16.71
N LEU A 26 17.95 -4.65 15.44
CA LEU A 26 16.57 -4.51 14.96
C LEU A 26 15.62 -5.41 15.75
N GLU A 27 16.02 -6.64 16.01
CA GLU A 27 15.21 -7.62 16.74
C GLU A 27 14.99 -7.19 18.19
N LYS A 28 16.04 -6.67 18.85
CA LYS A 28 15.93 -6.12 20.20
C LYS A 28 14.99 -4.91 20.25
N TYR A 29 15.06 -4.03 19.26
CA TYR A 29 14.14 -2.89 19.16
C TYR A 29 12.69 -3.36 18.98
N ILE A 30 12.43 -4.28 18.05
CA ILE A 30 11.08 -4.84 17.82
C ILE A 30 10.53 -5.48 19.09
N ASN A 31 11.33 -6.30 19.76
CA ASN A 31 10.91 -6.95 21.01
C ASN A 31 10.60 -5.93 22.11
N SER A 32 11.32 -4.81 22.18
CA SER A 32 11.01 -3.73 23.13
C SER A 32 9.69 -3.03 22.82
N GLU A 33 9.36 -2.85 21.51
CA GLU A 33 8.08 -2.27 21.09
C GLU A 33 6.89 -3.19 21.42
N ILE A 34 7.03 -4.50 21.17
CA ILE A 34 6.02 -5.49 21.59
C ILE A 34 5.83 -5.49 23.10
N ALA A 35 6.95 -5.50 23.87
CA ALA A 35 6.92 -5.49 25.34
C ALA A 35 6.29 -4.20 25.90
N SER A 36 6.26 -3.11 25.13
CA SER A 36 5.57 -1.87 25.53
C SER A 36 4.05 -2.03 25.67
N GLY A 37 3.48 -3.09 25.09
CA GLY A 37 2.04 -3.38 25.08
C GLY A 37 1.23 -2.48 24.14
N LYS A 38 1.86 -1.63 23.32
CA LYS A 38 1.19 -0.70 22.40
C LYS A 38 1.03 -1.26 21.00
N VAL A 39 1.83 -2.25 20.61
CA VAL A 39 1.74 -2.95 19.33
C VAL A 39 1.64 -4.46 19.61
N PRO A 40 0.52 -5.10 19.22
CA PRO A 40 0.32 -6.52 19.49
C PRO A 40 1.24 -7.41 18.67
N GLY A 41 1.28 -7.16 17.36
CA GLY A 41 2.03 -7.94 16.38
C GLY A 41 2.68 -7.05 15.33
N ILE A 42 3.84 -7.49 14.89
CA ILE A 42 4.62 -6.86 13.83
C ILE A 42 5.02 -7.94 12.83
N GLY A 43 4.71 -7.73 11.55
CA GLY A 43 5.25 -8.53 10.46
C GLY A 43 6.14 -7.66 9.59
N LEU A 44 7.29 -8.19 9.16
CA LEU A 44 8.19 -7.44 8.29
C LEU A 44 8.90 -8.32 7.27
N SER A 45 9.33 -7.69 6.18
CA SER A 45 10.22 -8.31 5.19
C SER A 45 11.24 -7.31 4.66
N ILE A 46 12.43 -7.82 4.32
CA ILE A 46 13.52 -7.09 3.67
C ILE A 46 13.96 -7.87 2.44
N ILE A 47 13.92 -7.20 1.30
CA ILE A 47 14.42 -7.68 0.01
C ILE A 47 15.68 -6.87 -0.31
N VAL A 48 16.74 -7.53 -0.73
CA VAL A 48 17.99 -6.88 -1.18
C VAL A 48 18.42 -7.52 -2.48
N GLU A 49 18.48 -6.75 -3.56
CA GLU A 49 18.92 -7.21 -4.88
C GLU A 49 18.15 -8.45 -5.36
N GLY A 50 16.84 -8.51 -5.09
CA GLY A 50 15.96 -9.63 -5.46
C GLY A 50 15.92 -10.78 -4.45
N ASP A 51 16.85 -10.85 -3.51
CA ASP A 51 16.86 -11.89 -2.48
C ASP A 51 16.07 -11.45 -1.24
N VAL A 52 15.21 -12.33 -0.74
CA VAL A 52 14.47 -12.10 0.52
C VAL A 52 15.39 -12.49 1.67
N LEU A 53 16.01 -11.49 2.32
CA LEU A 53 16.95 -11.71 3.41
C LEU A 53 16.29 -11.82 4.78
N LEU A 54 15.09 -11.26 4.93
CA LEU A 54 14.31 -11.37 6.15
C LEU A 54 12.82 -11.40 5.80
N SER A 55 12.08 -12.35 6.37
CA SER A 55 10.60 -12.39 6.36
C SER A 55 10.17 -13.03 7.66
N LYS A 56 9.62 -12.23 8.59
CA LYS A 56 9.36 -12.70 9.96
C LYS A 56 8.21 -11.92 10.62
N GLY A 57 7.49 -12.61 11.49
CA GLY A 57 6.53 -12.03 12.41
C GLY A 57 7.04 -12.02 13.85
N TYR A 58 6.52 -11.10 14.65
CA TYR A 58 6.83 -10.90 16.07
C TYR A 58 5.57 -10.57 16.85
N GLY A 59 5.51 -10.93 18.12
CA GLY A 59 4.36 -10.71 18.99
C GLY A 59 3.17 -11.59 18.59
N TYR A 60 1.97 -11.06 18.68
CA TYR A 60 0.72 -11.85 18.60
C TYR A 60 -0.20 -11.38 17.48
N ALA A 61 -0.70 -12.34 16.72
CA ALA A 61 -1.84 -12.17 15.82
C ALA A 61 -3.16 -12.10 16.62
N ASP A 62 -3.23 -12.83 17.74
CA ASP A 62 -4.32 -12.79 18.71
C ASP A 62 -3.72 -12.79 20.11
N ILE A 63 -3.90 -11.68 20.86
CA ILE A 63 -3.34 -11.53 22.21
C ILE A 63 -4.04 -12.46 23.20
N GLU A 64 -5.37 -12.56 23.10
CA GLU A 64 -6.17 -13.31 24.07
C GLU A 64 -5.88 -14.81 24.02
N ASN A 65 -5.76 -15.34 22.80
CA ASN A 65 -5.46 -16.76 22.58
C ASN A 65 -3.95 -17.02 22.44
N GLN A 66 -3.09 -16.00 22.60
CA GLN A 66 -1.64 -16.09 22.47
C GLN A 66 -1.17 -16.67 21.12
N ILE A 67 -1.93 -16.42 20.04
CA ILE A 67 -1.56 -16.88 18.71
C ILE A 67 -0.43 -16.00 18.17
N PRO A 68 0.74 -16.55 17.82
CA PRO A 68 1.87 -15.75 17.37
C PRO A 68 1.60 -15.10 16.01
N PHE A 69 2.10 -13.88 15.82
CA PHE A 69 2.17 -13.26 14.51
C PHE A 69 3.36 -13.83 13.73
N THR A 70 3.09 -14.41 12.57
CA THR A 70 4.10 -15.02 11.68
C THR A 70 4.15 -14.32 10.33
N ASP A 71 5.10 -14.66 9.48
CA ASP A 71 5.15 -14.16 8.09
C ASP A 71 3.98 -14.67 7.22
N SER A 72 3.30 -15.70 7.68
CA SER A 72 2.13 -16.31 7.02
C SER A 72 0.80 -15.83 7.59
N THR A 73 0.81 -15.03 8.68
CA THR A 73 -0.39 -14.41 9.25
C THR A 73 -1.03 -13.48 8.23
N ILE A 74 -2.33 -13.65 8.01
CA ILE A 74 -3.11 -12.83 7.06
C ILE A 74 -3.70 -11.62 7.78
N MET A 75 -3.67 -10.46 7.16
CA MET A 75 -4.40 -9.28 7.63
C MET A 75 -4.71 -8.31 6.50
N ASN A 76 -5.59 -7.35 6.74
CA ASN A 76 -5.84 -6.25 5.81
C ASN A 76 -4.56 -5.45 5.58
N ILE A 77 -4.35 -4.99 4.36
CA ILE A 77 -3.20 -4.13 4.04
C ILE A 77 -3.61 -2.71 3.70
N ALA A 78 -4.89 -2.38 3.92
CA ALA A 78 -5.44 -1.04 3.66
C ALA A 78 -5.04 -0.53 2.27
N SER A 79 -4.67 0.74 2.16
CA SER A 79 -4.41 1.41 0.87
C SER A 79 -3.27 0.85 0.03
N ILE A 80 -2.43 -0.06 0.52
CA ILE A 80 -1.51 -0.82 -0.35
C ILE A 80 -2.31 -1.59 -1.42
N SER A 81 -3.55 -1.95 -1.16
CA SER A 81 -4.51 -2.56 -2.10
C SER A 81 -4.60 -1.81 -3.43
N LYS A 82 -4.49 -0.47 -3.41
CA LYS A 82 -4.57 0.37 -4.61
C LYS A 82 -3.48 0.07 -5.63
N THR A 83 -2.31 -0.39 -5.19
CA THR A 83 -1.21 -0.75 -6.10
C THR A 83 -1.59 -1.90 -7.04
N PHE A 84 -2.47 -2.80 -6.61
CA PHE A 84 -3.00 -3.89 -7.44
C PHE A 84 -3.95 -3.37 -8.52
N ILE A 85 -4.66 -2.26 -8.27
CA ILE A 85 -5.44 -1.57 -9.32
C ILE A 85 -4.47 -1.00 -10.35
N GLY A 86 -3.39 -0.34 -9.90
CA GLY A 86 -2.36 0.22 -10.78
C GLY A 86 -1.75 -0.83 -11.72
N VAL A 87 -1.31 -1.97 -11.16
CA VAL A 87 -0.76 -3.09 -11.94
C VAL A 87 -1.78 -3.62 -12.95
N SER A 88 -3.03 -3.84 -12.52
CA SER A 88 -4.09 -4.37 -13.40
C SER A 88 -4.46 -3.39 -14.51
N MET A 89 -4.47 -2.08 -14.21
CA MET A 89 -4.75 -1.04 -15.20
C MET A 89 -3.64 -0.95 -16.24
N MET A 90 -2.38 -0.97 -15.80
CA MET A 90 -1.24 -0.91 -16.72
C MET A 90 -1.16 -2.17 -17.60
N HIS A 91 -1.57 -3.34 -17.10
CA HIS A 91 -1.75 -4.52 -17.92
C HIS A 91 -2.84 -4.31 -18.99
N ALA A 92 -4.01 -3.76 -18.62
CA ALA A 92 -5.09 -3.48 -19.57
C ALA A 92 -4.66 -2.46 -20.65
N VAL A 93 -3.90 -1.43 -20.27
CA VAL A 93 -3.29 -0.46 -21.21
C VAL A 93 -2.33 -1.16 -22.18
N GLU A 94 -1.43 -2.02 -21.67
CA GLU A 94 -0.50 -2.79 -22.52
C GLU A 94 -1.22 -3.67 -23.54
N LYS A 95 -2.37 -4.24 -23.14
CA LYS A 95 -3.21 -5.06 -24.04
C LYS A 95 -4.07 -4.25 -25.00
N GLY A 96 -4.01 -2.91 -24.96
CA GLY A 96 -4.81 -2.03 -25.81
C GLY A 96 -6.31 -2.07 -25.49
N LEU A 97 -6.69 -2.49 -24.30
CA LEU A 97 -8.08 -2.57 -23.85
C LEU A 97 -8.62 -1.22 -23.38
N ILE A 98 -7.73 -0.31 -22.99
CA ILE A 98 -8.02 1.03 -22.47
C ILE A 98 -6.84 1.94 -22.70
N GLU A 99 -7.09 3.24 -22.86
CA GLU A 99 -6.08 4.29 -22.89
C GLU A 99 -6.16 5.17 -21.63
N LEU A 100 -5.02 5.69 -21.17
CA LEU A 100 -4.97 6.56 -20.00
C LEU A 100 -5.76 7.86 -20.19
N ASP A 101 -5.88 8.33 -21.43
CA ASP A 101 -6.64 9.52 -21.82
C ASP A 101 -8.12 9.24 -22.15
N ASP A 102 -8.57 8.02 -21.99
CA ASP A 102 -9.98 7.71 -22.20
C ASP A 102 -10.87 8.37 -21.14
N ASP A 103 -12.02 8.90 -21.61
CA ASP A 103 -13.12 9.30 -20.76
C ASP A 103 -13.70 8.05 -20.07
N VAL A 104 -13.73 8.04 -18.73
CA VAL A 104 -14.24 6.91 -17.97
C VAL A 104 -15.69 6.55 -18.30
N ASN A 105 -16.48 7.51 -18.78
CA ASN A 105 -17.86 7.28 -19.21
C ASN A 105 -17.99 6.31 -20.40
N LYS A 106 -16.90 6.04 -21.14
CA LYS A 106 -16.90 4.99 -22.17
C LYS A 106 -17.16 3.58 -21.59
N TYR A 107 -16.85 3.39 -20.29
CA TYR A 107 -16.82 2.09 -19.63
C TYR A 107 -17.89 1.93 -18.54
N LEU A 108 -18.55 3.02 -18.16
CA LEU A 108 -19.55 3.02 -17.08
C LEU A 108 -20.95 2.76 -17.62
N SER A 109 -21.77 2.03 -16.86
CA SER A 109 -23.20 1.86 -17.11
C SER A 109 -24.05 3.03 -16.62
N PHE A 110 -23.42 4.05 -16.03
CA PHE A 110 -24.04 5.27 -15.54
C PHE A 110 -23.25 6.48 -16.00
N LYS A 111 -23.87 7.66 -15.97
CA LYS A 111 -23.20 8.91 -16.35
C LYS A 111 -22.50 9.53 -15.15
N LEU A 112 -21.20 9.78 -15.28
CA LEU A 112 -20.37 10.48 -14.32
C LEU A 112 -20.03 11.88 -14.86
N VAL A 113 -20.43 12.92 -14.12
CA VAL A 113 -20.15 14.31 -14.44
C VAL A 113 -19.82 15.05 -13.17
N ASN A 114 -18.73 15.81 -13.16
CA ASN A 114 -18.49 16.76 -12.08
C ASN A 114 -19.50 17.94 -12.24
N PRO A 115 -20.44 18.14 -11.30
CA PRO A 115 -21.49 19.13 -11.44
C PRO A 115 -20.98 20.59 -11.43
N HIS A 116 -19.75 20.82 -10.95
CA HIS A 116 -19.10 22.14 -10.99
C HIS A 116 -18.35 22.38 -12.31
N ARG A 117 -18.07 21.31 -13.08
CA ARG A 117 -17.30 21.32 -14.33
C ARG A 117 -17.93 20.40 -15.36
N PRO A 118 -19.20 20.65 -15.77
CA PRO A 118 -19.99 19.69 -16.56
C PRO A 118 -19.39 19.41 -17.95
N ASP A 119 -18.62 20.35 -18.50
CA ASP A 119 -17.99 20.21 -19.81
C ASP A 119 -16.62 19.50 -19.77
N LYS A 120 -16.13 19.15 -18.59
CA LYS A 120 -14.82 18.51 -18.41
C LYS A 120 -14.96 17.02 -18.22
N LYS A 121 -14.14 16.26 -18.96
CA LYS A 121 -14.08 14.80 -18.88
C LYS A 121 -13.22 14.37 -17.69
N ILE A 122 -13.66 13.32 -17.01
CA ILE A 122 -12.82 12.58 -16.07
C ILE A 122 -12.16 11.44 -16.85
N MET A 123 -10.83 11.48 -16.96
CA MET A 123 -10.04 10.49 -17.68
C MET A 123 -9.52 9.41 -16.74
N VAL A 124 -9.15 8.24 -17.28
CA VAL A 124 -8.55 7.13 -16.52
C VAL A 124 -7.34 7.59 -15.72
N LYS A 125 -6.40 8.32 -16.34
CA LYS A 125 -5.22 8.88 -15.64
C LYS A 125 -5.57 9.78 -14.45
N HIS A 126 -6.72 10.48 -14.50
CA HIS A 126 -7.16 11.31 -13.39
C HIS A 126 -7.52 10.48 -12.15
N LEU A 127 -8.11 9.28 -12.33
CA LEU A 127 -8.37 8.34 -11.24
C LEU A 127 -7.07 7.80 -10.66
N LEU A 128 -6.18 7.33 -11.52
CA LEU A 128 -4.91 6.70 -11.14
C LEU A 128 -3.94 7.65 -10.43
N GLY A 129 -4.03 8.94 -10.70
CA GLY A 129 -3.23 10.01 -10.10
C GLY A 129 -3.93 10.74 -8.95
N HIS A 130 -5.10 10.30 -8.49
CA HIS A 130 -5.92 11.01 -7.50
C HIS A 130 -6.19 12.47 -7.88
N ARG A 131 -6.54 12.69 -9.15
CA ARG A 131 -6.85 14.02 -9.72
C ARG A 131 -8.20 14.09 -10.43
N SER A 132 -9.11 13.16 -10.10
CA SER A 132 -10.42 13.07 -10.74
C SER A 132 -11.40 14.16 -10.31
N SER A 133 -11.06 14.97 -9.31
CA SER A 133 -11.99 15.89 -8.62
C SER A 133 -13.08 15.18 -7.79
N ILE A 134 -13.05 13.86 -7.65
CA ILE A 134 -13.94 13.10 -6.77
C ILE A 134 -13.39 13.21 -5.33
N ILE A 135 -14.28 13.50 -4.38
CA ILE A 135 -13.99 13.58 -2.95
C ILE A 135 -14.60 12.38 -2.24
N ASP A 136 -13.94 11.89 -1.20
CA ASP A 136 -14.55 10.97 -0.25
C ASP A 136 -15.32 11.81 0.79
N GLU A 137 -16.65 11.92 0.65
CA GLU A 137 -17.46 12.53 1.69
C GLU A 137 -17.40 11.65 2.94
N LYS A 138 -16.81 12.17 4.00
CA LYS A 138 -16.38 11.35 5.16
C LYS A 138 -17.52 10.60 5.81
N LYS A 139 -18.69 11.22 5.96
CA LYS A 139 -19.83 10.58 6.60
C LYS A 139 -20.28 9.39 5.77
N VAL A 140 -20.50 9.56 4.47
CA VAL A 140 -20.93 8.48 3.58
C VAL A 140 -19.85 7.40 3.49
N TYR A 141 -18.59 7.78 3.25
CA TYR A 141 -17.52 6.80 3.09
C TYR A 141 -17.34 5.93 4.34
N TYR A 142 -17.26 6.52 5.53
CA TYR A 142 -17.02 5.75 6.76
C TYR A 142 -18.26 5.05 7.33
N THR A 143 -19.47 5.49 7.02
CA THR A 143 -20.69 4.82 7.51
C THR A 143 -21.24 3.79 6.54
N GLU A 144 -21.12 4.01 5.24
CA GLU A 144 -21.74 3.15 4.23
C GLU A 144 -20.75 2.15 3.62
N SER A 145 -19.45 2.54 3.49
CA SER A 145 -18.46 1.68 2.86
C SER A 145 -17.95 0.56 3.77
N TYR A 146 -17.89 0.79 5.09
CA TYR A 146 -17.41 -0.19 6.06
C TYR A 146 -18.53 -1.06 6.59
N HIS A 147 -18.36 -2.38 6.50
CA HIS A 147 -19.27 -3.37 7.05
C HIS A 147 -18.53 -4.23 8.07
N TYR A 148 -18.82 -4.00 9.35
CA TYR A 148 -18.21 -4.75 10.46
C TYR A 148 -18.91 -6.09 10.66
N GLY A 149 -18.14 -7.13 11.01
CA GLY A 149 -18.63 -8.49 11.24
C GLY A 149 -18.64 -9.39 10.00
N GLY A 150 -18.22 -8.88 8.82
CA GLY A 150 -18.21 -9.68 7.60
C GLY A 150 -17.89 -8.90 6.34
N ASP A 151 -18.15 -9.53 5.21
CA ASP A 151 -18.03 -8.89 3.90
C ASP A 151 -19.21 -7.94 3.65
N ALA A 152 -18.96 -6.85 2.92
CA ALA A 152 -20.00 -5.89 2.59
C ALA A 152 -21.04 -6.50 1.64
N PRO A 153 -22.34 -6.32 1.91
CA PRO A 153 -23.42 -6.95 1.14
C PRO A 153 -23.71 -6.27 -0.20
N THR A 154 -23.27 -5.02 -0.37
CA THR A 154 -23.59 -4.21 -1.54
C THR A 154 -22.49 -4.34 -2.59
N ASN A 155 -22.89 -4.37 -3.87
CA ASN A 155 -21.99 -4.43 -5.01
C ASN A 155 -21.27 -3.08 -5.23
N LEU A 156 -19.98 -3.13 -5.57
CA LEU A 156 -19.13 -1.95 -5.84
C LEU A 156 -19.78 -1.01 -6.88
N GLY A 157 -20.21 -1.54 -8.02
CA GLY A 157 -20.78 -0.72 -9.11
C GLY A 157 -22.09 -0.05 -8.73
N GLU A 158 -22.92 -0.70 -7.91
CA GLU A 158 -24.16 -0.13 -7.40
C GLU A 158 -23.87 1.02 -6.42
N PHE A 159 -22.94 0.83 -5.50
CA PHE A 159 -22.51 1.87 -4.57
C PHE A 159 -21.96 3.09 -5.33
N LEU A 160 -21.04 2.86 -6.28
CA LEU A 160 -20.44 3.93 -7.08
C LEU A 160 -21.49 4.69 -7.90
N LYS A 161 -22.47 4.00 -8.49
CA LYS A 161 -23.59 4.64 -9.19
C LYS A 161 -24.39 5.54 -8.23
N ASN A 162 -24.73 5.04 -7.05
CA ASN A 162 -25.48 5.81 -6.04
C ASN A 162 -24.68 7.01 -5.50
N TYR A 163 -23.36 6.94 -5.50
CA TYR A 163 -22.48 8.01 -5.02
C TYR A 163 -22.18 9.07 -6.09
N LEU A 164 -22.03 8.67 -7.34
CA LEU A 164 -21.48 9.51 -8.41
C LEU A 164 -22.50 10.02 -9.42
N SER A 165 -23.70 9.41 -9.50
CA SER A 165 -24.73 9.79 -10.46
C SER A 165 -25.77 10.69 -9.83
N GLU A 166 -26.18 11.71 -10.57
CA GLU A 166 -27.34 12.54 -10.19
C GLU A 166 -28.59 11.66 -9.95
N GLY A 167 -29.24 11.89 -8.81
CA GLY A 167 -30.37 11.08 -8.35
C GLY A 167 -30.00 9.84 -7.55
N GLY A 168 -28.73 9.51 -7.38
CA GLY A 168 -28.27 8.44 -6.51
C GLY A 168 -28.47 8.79 -5.03
N SER A 169 -28.68 7.75 -4.19
CA SER A 169 -29.01 7.94 -2.76
C SER A 169 -27.89 8.61 -1.94
N TYR A 170 -26.65 8.54 -2.41
CA TYR A 170 -25.48 9.16 -1.78
C TYR A 170 -24.91 10.33 -2.60
N TYR A 171 -25.59 10.70 -3.70
CA TYR A 171 -25.12 11.78 -4.55
C TYR A 171 -25.27 13.12 -3.87
N SER A 172 -24.18 13.90 -3.93
CA SER A 172 -24.16 15.33 -3.60
C SER A 172 -23.19 16.07 -4.51
N LYS A 173 -23.39 17.37 -4.72
CA LYS A 173 -22.40 18.21 -5.43
C LYS A 173 -21.09 18.29 -4.65
N GLU A 174 -21.16 18.16 -3.33
CA GLU A 174 -20.01 18.13 -2.42
C GLU A 174 -19.15 16.86 -2.54
N ASN A 175 -19.63 15.83 -3.25
CA ASN A 175 -18.82 14.67 -3.64
C ASN A 175 -17.75 15.01 -4.70
N PHE A 176 -17.76 16.27 -5.17
CA PHE A 176 -16.84 16.76 -6.20
C PHE A 176 -16.20 18.09 -5.83
N LEU A 177 -14.91 18.24 -6.14
CA LEU A 177 -14.23 19.52 -6.07
C LEU A 177 -14.75 20.47 -7.17
N ASP A 178 -14.85 21.75 -6.83
CA ASP A 178 -15.03 22.85 -7.81
C ASP A 178 -13.68 23.16 -8.50
N LYS A 179 -13.11 22.12 -9.14
CA LYS A 179 -11.84 22.17 -9.88
C LYS A 179 -11.91 21.28 -11.11
N ASP A 180 -11.20 21.66 -12.14
CA ASP A 180 -11.06 20.81 -13.34
C ASP A 180 -10.39 19.50 -12.99
N PRO A 181 -10.86 18.33 -13.49
CA PRO A 181 -10.13 17.08 -13.40
C PRO A 181 -8.72 17.23 -13.97
N GLY A 182 -7.74 16.64 -13.28
CA GLY A 182 -6.32 16.79 -13.59
C GLY A 182 -5.62 17.96 -12.88
N SER A 183 -6.34 19.01 -12.45
CA SER A 183 -5.73 20.25 -11.95
C SER A 183 -5.22 20.17 -10.51
N LYS A 184 -5.91 19.37 -9.64
CA LYS A 184 -5.58 19.28 -8.22
C LYS A 184 -5.48 17.81 -7.79
N HIS A 185 -4.44 17.48 -7.03
CA HIS A 185 -4.36 16.20 -6.35
C HIS A 185 -5.32 16.21 -5.14
N GLU A 186 -6.21 15.22 -5.09
CA GLU A 186 -7.13 14.97 -3.99
C GLU A 186 -7.28 13.45 -3.84
N TYR A 187 -6.65 12.90 -2.79
CA TYR A 187 -6.70 11.47 -2.54
C TYR A 187 -8.14 11.01 -2.38
N SER A 188 -8.57 10.02 -3.16
CA SER A 188 -9.93 9.50 -3.13
C SER A 188 -9.98 7.99 -3.20
N ASN A 189 -10.56 7.37 -2.18
CA ASN A 189 -10.87 5.95 -2.13
C ASN A 189 -11.99 5.60 -3.12
N ILE A 190 -13.01 6.46 -3.19
CA ILE A 190 -14.09 6.35 -4.19
C ILE A 190 -13.51 6.36 -5.61
N GLY A 191 -12.58 7.27 -5.88
CA GLY A 191 -11.89 7.32 -7.18
C GLY A 191 -11.09 6.06 -7.49
N ALA A 192 -10.46 5.45 -6.48
CA ALA A 192 -9.75 4.19 -6.63
C ALA A 192 -10.71 3.01 -6.88
N GLY A 193 -11.81 2.92 -6.11
CA GLY A 193 -12.88 1.95 -6.36
C GLY A 193 -13.46 2.07 -7.77
N LEU A 194 -13.65 3.32 -8.25
CA LEU A 194 -14.11 3.57 -9.62
C LEU A 194 -13.11 3.09 -10.68
N ALA A 195 -11.81 3.27 -10.48
CA ALA A 195 -10.80 2.76 -11.40
C ALA A 195 -10.85 1.22 -11.50
N ALA A 196 -11.06 0.53 -10.37
CA ALA A 196 -11.26 -0.92 -10.38
C ALA A 196 -12.57 -1.32 -11.08
N HIS A 197 -13.66 -0.56 -10.88
CA HIS A 197 -14.93 -0.82 -11.56
C HIS A 197 -14.85 -0.62 -13.09
N VAL A 198 -14.05 0.34 -13.54
CA VAL A 198 -13.73 0.50 -14.98
C VAL A 198 -13.05 -0.78 -15.51
N LEU A 199 -12.10 -1.37 -14.76
CA LEU A 199 -11.49 -2.66 -15.14
C LEU A 199 -12.51 -3.81 -15.17
N GLU A 200 -13.42 -3.89 -14.19
CA GLU A 200 -14.51 -4.87 -14.20
C GLU A 200 -15.36 -4.78 -15.49
N SER A 201 -15.67 -3.55 -15.89
CA SER A 201 -16.46 -3.29 -17.09
C SER A 201 -15.76 -3.72 -18.37
N ILE A 202 -14.44 -3.51 -18.47
CA ILE A 202 -13.62 -3.88 -19.62
C ILE A 202 -13.39 -5.39 -19.68
N MET A 203 -13.00 -5.98 -18.56
CA MET A 203 -12.62 -7.40 -18.49
C MET A 203 -13.82 -8.33 -18.28
N LYS A 204 -15.01 -7.77 -18.05
CA LYS A 204 -16.27 -8.51 -17.81
C LYS A 204 -16.17 -9.51 -16.67
N LYS A 205 -15.42 -9.16 -15.63
CA LYS A 205 -15.18 -9.97 -14.42
C LYS A 205 -15.10 -9.07 -13.20
N PRO A 206 -15.51 -9.53 -12.00
CA PRO A 206 -15.25 -8.84 -10.75
C PRO A 206 -13.74 -8.64 -10.50
N PHE A 207 -13.37 -7.53 -9.88
CA PHE A 207 -11.95 -7.16 -9.68
C PHE A 207 -11.17 -8.18 -8.83
N ASN A 208 -11.81 -8.83 -7.86
CA ASN A 208 -11.18 -9.91 -7.09
C ASN A 208 -10.76 -11.10 -7.99
N LEU A 209 -11.56 -11.44 -8.99
CA LEU A 209 -11.23 -12.51 -9.93
C LEU A 209 -10.16 -12.05 -10.95
N ILE A 210 -10.21 -10.78 -11.38
CA ILE A 210 -9.19 -10.19 -12.25
C ILE A 210 -7.81 -10.31 -11.58
N THR A 211 -7.68 -9.80 -10.36
CA THR A 211 -6.40 -9.81 -9.64
C THR A 211 -5.95 -11.22 -9.26
N ARG A 212 -6.88 -12.11 -8.93
CA ARG A 212 -6.57 -13.52 -8.65
C ARG A 212 -5.93 -14.19 -9.87
N GLU A 213 -6.51 -14.01 -11.07
CA GLU A 213 -6.00 -14.62 -12.30
C GLU A 213 -4.73 -13.94 -12.79
N LEU A 214 -4.70 -12.61 -12.75
CA LEU A 214 -3.62 -11.81 -13.31
C LEU A 214 -2.39 -11.75 -12.42
N ILE A 215 -2.58 -11.68 -11.09
CA ILE A 215 -1.50 -11.36 -10.15
C ILE A 215 -1.29 -12.52 -9.16
N PHE A 216 -2.34 -12.92 -8.40
CA PHE A 216 -2.14 -13.82 -7.25
C PHE A 216 -1.67 -15.20 -7.67
N LYS A 217 -2.33 -15.83 -8.66
CA LYS A 217 -1.95 -17.16 -9.16
C LYS A 217 -0.58 -17.17 -9.80
N PRO A 218 -0.24 -16.29 -10.76
CA PRO A 218 1.07 -16.29 -11.40
C PRO A 218 2.22 -16.08 -10.40
N ILE A 219 2.07 -15.16 -9.44
CA ILE A 219 3.12 -14.87 -8.45
C ILE A 219 3.14 -15.89 -7.30
N GLY A 220 2.09 -16.72 -7.17
CA GLY A 220 1.97 -17.71 -6.10
C GLY A 220 1.59 -17.11 -4.74
N MET A 221 0.72 -16.09 -4.73
CA MET A 221 0.17 -15.44 -3.53
C MET A 221 -1.03 -16.27 -3.01
N LYS A 222 -0.75 -17.36 -2.30
CA LYS A 222 -1.79 -18.34 -1.87
C LYS A 222 -2.61 -17.86 -0.68
N ASN A 223 -2.06 -16.97 0.15
CA ASN A 223 -2.71 -16.41 1.34
C ASN A 223 -3.19 -14.97 1.08
N THR A 224 -3.76 -14.72 -0.12
CA THR A 224 -4.19 -13.40 -0.54
C THR A 224 -5.60 -13.45 -1.08
N VAL A 225 -6.52 -12.69 -0.45
CA VAL A 225 -7.95 -12.67 -0.76
C VAL A 225 -8.52 -11.26 -0.57
N TRP A 226 -9.62 -10.95 -1.25
CA TRP A 226 -10.35 -9.70 -1.07
C TRP A 226 -11.43 -9.78 -0.01
N PHE A 227 -12.07 -10.94 0.14
CA PHE A 227 -13.21 -11.14 1.01
C PHE A 227 -12.89 -12.12 2.13
N LEU A 228 -13.49 -11.92 3.30
CA LEU A 228 -13.39 -12.85 4.43
C LEU A 228 -13.96 -14.23 4.07
N SER A 229 -15.01 -14.25 3.27
CA SER A 229 -15.65 -15.47 2.77
C SER A 229 -14.78 -16.28 1.81
N GLU A 230 -13.72 -15.70 1.23
CA GLU A 230 -12.74 -16.40 0.38
C GLU A 230 -11.66 -17.13 1.19
N MET A 231 -11.55 -16.88 2.49
CA MET A 231 -10.57 -17.54 3.36
C MET A 231 -11.01 -18.95 3.69
N GLU A 232 -10.16 -19.93 3.45
CA GLU A 232 -10.40 -21.32 3.86
C GLU A 232 -10.54 -21.46 5.38
N ASN A 233 -9.75 -20.67 6.13
CA ASN A 233 -9.79 -20.60 7.57
C ASN A 233 -9.60 -19.17 8.08
N GLN A 234 -10.65 -18.55 8.59
CA GLN A 234 -10.61 -17.20 9.11
C GLN A 234 -9.75 -17.05 10.38
N SER A 235 -9.45 -18.14 11.09
CA SER A 235 -8.53 -18.09 12.24
C SER A 235 -7.08 -17.75 11.85
N ASN A 236 -6.74 -17.83 10.56
CA ASN A 236 -5.45 -17.37 10.04
C ASN A 236 -5.35 -15.85 9.90
N HIS A 237 -6.47 -15.13 10.06
CA HIS A 237 -6.49 -13.67 10.06
C HIS A 237 -6.10 -13.15 11.44
N ALA A 238 -5.20 -12.17 11.48
CA ALA A 238 -4.88 -11.48 12.72
C ALA A 238 -6.10 -10.75 13.26
N LYS A 239 -6.32 -10.78 14.56
CA LYS A 239 -7.20 -9.83 15.23
C LYS A 239 -6.62 -8.43 15.09
N LEU A 240 -7.50 -7.45 14.93
CA LEU A 240 -7.16 -6.05 14.77
C LEU A 240 -7.37 -5.30 16.08
N TYR A 241 -6.51 -4.32 16.37
CA TYR A 241 -6.54 -3.62 17.65
C TYR A 241 -6.43 -2.11 17.47
N LYS A 242 -6.99 -1.38 18.44
CA LYS A 242 -6.78 0.07 18.60
C LYS A 242 -6.44 0.39 20.06
N ILE A 243 -5.61 1.37 20.26
CA ILE A 243 -5.34 1.90 21.62
C ILE A 243 -6.60 2.65 22.07
N LYS A 244 -7.11 2.33 23.26
CA LYS A 244 -8.22 3.06 23.88
C LYS A 244 -7.82 4.52 24.15
N LYS A 245 -8.82 5.40 24.28
CA LYS A 245 -8.60 6.85 24.50
C LYS A 245 -7.79 7.16 25.77
N ASP A 246 -7.78 6.26 26.76
CA ASP A 246 -6.94 6.36 27.97
C ASP A 246 -5.45 6.11 27.73
N GLY A 247 -5.09 5.71 26.49
CA GLY A 247 -3.69 5.52 26.08
C GLY A 247 -3.01 4.25 26.58
N ASN A 248 -3.67 3.43 27.40
CA ASN A 248 -3.00 2.35 28.14
C ASN A 248 -3.49 0.93 27.80
N LYS A 249 -4.60 0.78 27.09
CA LYS A 249 -5.18 -0.54 26.79
C LYS A 249 -5.54 -0.67 25.32
N LEU A 250 -5.25 -1.83 24.76
CA LEU A 250 -5.74 -2.23 23.48
C LEU A 250 -7.21 -2.68 23.58
N SER A 251 -7.98 -2.41 22.53
CA SER A 251 -9.30 -3.00 22.31
C SER A 251 -9.34 -3.61 20.93
N GLU A 252 -9.95 -4.76 20.82
CA GLU A 252 -10.20 -5.42 19.54
C GLU A 252 -11.08 -4.54 18.65
N VAL A 253 -10.80 -4.57 17.35
CA VAL A 253 -11.62 -4.04 16.28
C VAL A 253 -12.17 -5.23 15.53
N GLU A 254 -13.48 -5.30 15.41
CA GLU A 254 -14.15 -6.34 14.66
C GLU A 254 -13.67 -6.36 13.20
N LEU A 255 -13.50 -7.54 12.61
CA LEU A 255 -13.14 -7.67 11.20
C LEU A 255 -14.23 -7.05 10.33
N TYR A 256 -13.85 -6.44 9.23
CA TYR A 256 -14.78 -5.71 8.37
C TYR A 256 -14.48 -5.94 6.89
N GLY A 257 -15.50 -5.83 6.06
CA GLY A 257 -15.42 -5.71 4.62
C GLY A 257 -15.64 -4.26 4.18
N LEU A 258 -15.20 -3.95 2.97
CA LEU A 258 -15.44 -2.66 2.32
C LEU A 258 -16.31 -2.87 1.09
N ILE A 259 -17.32 -2.02 0.87
CA ILE A 259 -18.06 -2.00 -0.41
C ILE A 259 -17.10 -1.61 -1.52
N THR A 260 -16.26 -0.62 -1.25
CA THR A 260 -15.20 -0.16 -2.16
C THR A 260 -13.92 -1.00 -2.04
N TYR A 261 -14.05 -2.29 -1.82
CA TYR A 261 -12.96 -3.21 -1.46
C TYR A 261 -11.64 -3.05 -2.23
N PRO A 262 -11.60 -2.64 -3.51
CA PRO A 262 -10.34 -2.47 -4.21
C PRO A 262 -9.46 -1.35 -3.64
N ASP A 263 -10.05 -0.38 -2.93
CA ASP A 263 -9.29 0.74 -2.38
C ASP A 263 -8.49 0.39 -1.10
N GLY A 264 -8.94 -0.63 -0.33
CA GLY A 264 -8.32 -0.93 0.97
C GLY A 264 -8.59 -2.32 1.52
N GLY A 265 -9.41 -3.14 0.87
CA GLY A 265 -9.93 -4.39 1.41
C GLY A 265 -9.05 -5.63 1.21
N LEU A 266 -7.89 -5.53 0.54
CA LEU A 266 -7.04 -6.71 0.31
C LEU A 266 -6.49 -7.25 1.63
N ARG A 267 -6.56 -8.56 1.79
CA ARG A 267 -5.97 -9.33 2.90
C ARG A 267 -4.88 -10.21 2.36
N THR A 268 -3.71 -10.13 2.99
CA THR A 268 -2.54 -10.90 2.56
C THR A 268 -1.58 -11.13 3.71
N SER A 269 -0.62 -12.01 3.51
CA SER A 269 0.49 -12.25 4.44
C SER A 269 1.74 -11.47 4.02
N ILE A 270 2.67 -11.27 4.96
CA ILE A 270 4.01 -10.72 4.67
C ILE A 270 4.66 -11.52 3.54
N LYS A 271 4.63 -12.86 3.65
CA LYS A 271 5.23 -13.77 2.66
C LYS A 271 4.70 -13.56 1.25
N ASP A 272 3.39 -13.38 1.10
CA ASP A 272 2.79 -13.17 -0.22
C ASP A 272 3.01 -11.75 -0.75
N LEU A 273 2.91 -10.73 0.13
CA LEU A 273 3.20 -9.36 -0.29
C LEU A 273 4.69 -9.17 -0.66
N THR A 274 5.58 -9.94 -0.03
CA THR A 274 7.01 -9.98 -0.39
C THR A 274 7.22 -10.48 -1.82
N LYS A 275 6.49 -11.52 -2.23
CA LYS A 275 6.54 -12.01 -3.63
C LYS A 275 6.05 -10.94 -4.61
N TYR A 276 4.96 -10.24 -4.25
CA TYR A 276 4.42 -9.15 -5.07
C TYR A 276 5.42 -7.99 -5.18
N LEU A 277 5.99 -7.54 -4.06
CA LEU A 277 6.98 -6.47 -4.08
C LEU A 277 8.21 -6.87 -4.89
N ASN A 278 8.69 -8.10 -4.73
CA ASN A 278 9.83 -8.63 -5.49
C ASN A 278 9.54 -8.69 -7.00
N TYR A 279 8.32 -9.09 -7.40
CA TYR A 279 7.87 -9.00 -8.78
C TYR A 279 7.88 -7.56 -9.30
N VAL A 280 7.42 -6.61 -8.49
CA VAL A 280 7.37 -5.19 -8.86
C VAL A 280 8.78 -4.61 -9.03
N MET A 281 9.72 -5.00 -8.16
CA MET A 281 11.12 -4.55 -8.22
C MET A 281 11.89 -5.19 -9.40
N TYR A 282 11.69 -6.50 -9.55
CA TYR A 282 12.50 -7.30 -10.46
C TYR A 282 11.65 -8.22 -11.30
N ASP A 283 11.43 -8.29 -12.44
CA ASP A 283 10.68 -9.30 -13.17
C ASP A 283 11.03 -10.71 -12.64
N SER A 284 10.14 -11.29 -11.84
CA SER A 284 10.43 -12.54 -11.13
C SER A 284 10.86 -13.65 -12.11
N PRO A 285 12.07 -14.19 -12.00
CA PRO A 285 12.49 -15.34 -12.78
C PRO A 285 11.57 -16.52 -12.42
N GLY A 286 10.91 -17.11 -13.41
CA GLY A 286 10.02 -18.27 -13.22
C GLY A 286 8.55 -18.04 -13.52
N LEU A 287 8.11 -16.83 -13.86
CA LEU A 287 6.80 -16.62 -14.48
C LEU A 287 6.88 -17.09 -15.95
N GLU A 288 5.95 -17.97 -16.36
CA GLU A 288 5.84 -18.37 -17.77
C GLU A 288 5.67 -17.17 -18.69
N GLN A 289 4.95 -16.14 -18.22
CA GLN A 289 4.82 -14.84 -18.89
C GLN A 289 4.79 -13.72 -17.85
N PRO A 290 5.45 -12.57 -18.10
CA PRO A 290 5.35 -11.41 -17.23
C PRO A 290 3.94 -10.83 -17.27
N ILE A 291 3.44 -10.32 -16.15
CA ILE A 291 2.13 -9.66 -16.05
C ILE A 291 2.11 -8.42 -16.96
N MET A 292 3.21 -7.71 -17.09
CA MET A 292 3.43 -6.60 -18.01
C MET A 292 4.89 -6.55 -18.46
N ASN A 293 5.15 -5.94 -19.61
CA ASN A 293 6.49 -5.74 -20.11
C ASN A 293 7.24 -4.62 -19.32
N LYS A 294 8.55 -4.54 -19.52
CA LYS A 294 9.42 -3.55 -18.83
C LYS A 294 8.95 -2.11 -19.06
N LYS A 295 8.59 -1.75 -20.28
CA LYS A 295 8.13 -0.39 -20.62
C LYS A 295 6.85 -0.02 -19.87
N SER A 296 5.88 -0.94 -19.79
CA SER A 296 4.63 -0.73 -19.04
C SER A 296 4.90 -0.60 -17.54
N LYS A 297 5.87 -1.37 -17.01
CA LYS A 297 6.29 -1.29 -15.61
C LYS A 297 6.97 0.06 -15.31
N GLU A 298 7.87 0.54 -16.16
CA GLU A 298 8.50 1.85 -16.03
C GLU A 298 7.46 2.98 -16.10
N ASN A 299 6.50 2.88 -17.03
CA ASN A 299 5.39 3.83 -17.14
C ASN A 299 4.48 3.83 -15.92
N MET A 300 4.32 2.70 -15.24
CA MET A 300 3.53 2.62 -14.00
C MET A 300 4.05 3.58 -12.92
N PHE A 301 5.35 3.81 -12.86
CA PHE A 301 5.99 4.72 -11.89
C PHE A 301 6.24 6.14 -12.44
N THR A 302 5.88 6.39 -13.69
CA THR A 302 5.99 7.72 -14.30
C THR A 302 4.70 8.49 -14.07
N SER A 303 4.78 9.68 -13.47
CA SER A 303 3.60 10.53 -13.27
C SER A 303 3.10 11.11 -14.59
N ASP A 304 1.79 11.13 -14.77
CA ASP A 304 1.13 11.88 -15.87
C ASP A 304 0.95 13.36 -15.50
N PHE A 305 1.37 13.77 -14.32
CA PHE A 305 1.28 15.09 -13.74
C PHE A 305 2.58 15.43 -13.02
N ASP A 306 2.86 16.70 -12.82
CA ASP A 306 4.05 17.16 -12.08
C ASP A 306 3.94 16.84 -10.58
N GLN A 307 3.97 15.56 -10.22
CA GLN A 307 3.85 15.08 -8.84
C GLN A 307 4.57 13.76 -8.60
N ASP A 308 4.87 13.56 -7.33
CA ASP A 308 5.52 12.38 -6.77
C ASP A 308 4.53 11.22 -6.52
N TYR A 309 3.54 11.05 -7.44
CA TYR A 309 2.52 10.01 -7.37
C TYR A 309 2.09 9.56 -8.77
N ALA A 310 2.10 8.28 -9.03
CA ALA A 310 1.79 7.69 -10.33
C ALA A 310 1.03 6.38 -10.18
N LYS A 311 -0.12 6.25 -10.86
CA LYS A 311 -0.88 4.99 -10.98
C LYS A 311 -1.03 4.22 -9.65
N PHE A 312 -1.42 4.94 -8.60
CA PHE A 312 -1.55 4.44 -7.22
C PHE A 312 -0.24 4.05 -6.53
N TRP A 313 0.88 4.59 -6.97
CA TRP A 313 2.18 4.45 -6.30
C TRP A 313 2.71 5.83 -5.89
N ASN A 314 3.18 5.94 -4.66
CA ASN A 314 4.03 7.07 -4.26
C ASN A 314 5.39 6.88 -4.93
N THR A 315 5.94 7.93 -5.54
CA THR A 315 7.21 7.87 -6.31
C THR A 315 8.21 8.95 -5.90
N LYS A 316 7.94 9.65 -4.79
CA LYS A 316 8.77 10.79 -4.36
C LYS A 316 10.19 10.36 -3.96
N ASP A 317 10.35 9.80 -2.78
CA ASP A 317 11.66 9.42 -2.23
C ASP A 317 11.91 7.92 -2.43
N TYR A 318 10.86 7.14 -2.28
CA TYR A 318 10.81 5.69 -2.44
C TYR A 318 9.55 5.34 -3.24
N ILE A 319 9.61 4.24 -3.98
CA ILE A 319 8.43 3.75 -4.71
C ILE A 319 7.66 2.80 -3.81
N GLY A 320 6.36 3.07 -3.62
CA GLY A 320 5.54 2.21 -2.78
C GLY A 320 4.22 2.83 -2.35
N HIS A 321 3.61 2.26 -1.33
CA HIS A 321 2.39 2.77 -0.71
C HIS A 321 2.33 2.41 0.78
N GLY A 322 1.78 3.32 1.57
CA GLY A 322 1.39 3.05 2.95
C GLY A 322 -0.08 2.66 3.05
N GLY A 323 -0.45 2.05 4.15
CA GLY A 323 -1.85 1.70 4.45
C GLY A 323 -2.22 2.02 5.88
N GLY A 324 -3.37 2.60 6.09
CA GLY A 324 -3.94 2.89 7.41
C GLY A 324 -5.44 2.70 7.39
N ASP A 325 -5.94 1.88 8.34
CA ASP A 325 -7.35 1.54 8.47
C ASP A 325 -7.67 1.19 9.93
N PRO A 326 -8.93 1.05 10.36
CA PRO A 326 -9.22 0.63 11.73
C PRO A 326 -8.48 -0.65 12.12
N GLY A 327 -7.57 -0.53 13.10
CA GLY A 327 -6.75 -1.65 13.56
C GLY A 327 -5.59 -2.05 12.65
N VAL A 328 -5.24 -1.27 11.64
CA VAL A 328 -4.23 -1.61 10.62
C VAL A 328 -3.30 -0.44 10.37
N ALA A 329 -1.99 -0.68 10.40
CA ALA A 329 -0.99 0.19 9.79
C ALA A 329 0.02 -0.66 9.02
N THR A 330 0.23 -0.34 7.75
CA THR A 330 1.07 -1.10 6.83
C THR A 330 1.92 -0.20 5.95
N SER A 331 3.04 -0.73 5.47
CA SER A 331 3.95 -0.04 4.56
C SER A 331 4.59 -1.04 3.62
N MET A 332 4.71 -0.68 2.35
CA MET A 332 5.41 -1.43 1.32
C MET A 332 6.13 -0.43 0.42
N TYR A 333 7.46 -0.41 0.50
CA TYR A 333 8.30 0.50 -0.29
C TYR A 333 9.57 -0.16 -0.78
N PHE A 334 10.10 0.32 -1.88
CA PHE A 334 11.43 -0.01 -2.35
C PHE A 334 12.17 1.24 -2.84
N ASP A 335 13.49 1.18 -2.76
CA ASP A 335 14.38 2.20 -3.31
C ASP A 335 15.10 1.65 -4.54
N PRO A 336 14.80 2.15 -5.75
CA PRO A 336 15.45 1.69 -6.98
C PRO A 336 16.96 1.91 -7.00
N LYS A 337 17.48 2.86 -6.21
CA LYS A 337 18.91 3.20 -6.17
C LYS A 337 19.71 2.21 -5.33
N THR A 338 19.14 1.80 -4.21
CA THR A 338 19.77 0.85 -3.31
C THR A 338 19.32 -0.58 -3.54
N GLU A 339 18.28 -0.79 -4.35
CA GLU A 339 17.68 -2.09 -4.62
C GLU A 339 17.22 -2.81 -3.34
N ILE A 340 16.73 -2.01 -2.38
CA ILE A 340 16.18 -2.50 -1.13
C ILE A 340 14.66 -2.31 -1.12
N GLY A 341 13.94 -3.39 -0.89
CA GLY A 341 12.51 -3.41 -0.64
C GLY A 341 12.21 -3.72 0.84
N VAL A 342 11.23 -3.03 1.41
CA VAL A 342 10.80 -3.24 2.80
C VAL A 342 9.28 -3.31 2.90
N ILE A 343 8.82 -4.22 3.75
CA ILE A 343 7.42 -4.35 4.12
C ILE A 343 7.33 -4.31 5.65
N LEU A 344 6.31 -3.63 6.15
CA LEU A 344 5.98 -3.57 7.57
C LEU A 344 4.48 -3.65 7.77
N PHE A 345 4.03 -4.57 8.61
CA PHE A 345 2.65 -4.71 9.07
C PHE A 345 2.58 -4.54 10.57
N THR A 346 1.52 -3.89 11.05
CA THR A 346 1.10 -3.94 12.43
C THR A 346 -0.41 -4.14 12.51
N ASN A 347 -0.87 -5.00 13.38
CA ASN A 347 -2.30 -5.23 13.61
C ASN A 347 -2.87 -4.20 14.61
N THR A 348 -2.38 -2.95 14.51
CA THR A 348 -2.94 -1.78 15.19
C THR A 348 -2.72 -0.52 14.38
N SER A 349 -3.72 0.37 14.34
CA SER A 349 -3.66 1.65 13.61
C SER A 349 -3.02 2.79 14.42
N THR A 350 -2.70 2.59 15.68
CA THR A 350 -2.32 3.65 16.61
C THR A 350 -0.89 3.53 17.14
N TYR A 351 -0.03 2.81 16.43
CA TYR A 351 1.37 2.63 16.78
C TYR A 351 2.20 3.89 16.44
N GLY A 352 2.56 4.69 17.46
CA GLY A 352 3.24 5.98 17.26
C GLY A 352 4.65 5.89 16.68
N ASN A 353 5.37 4.77 16.90
CA ASN A 353 6.76 4.58 16.41
C ASN A 353 6.83 3.88 15.03
N PHE A 354 5.72 3.80 14.30
CA PHE A 354 5.65 3.08 13.02
C PHE A 354 6.72 3.55 12.01
N ASN A 355 6.84 4.86 11.81
CA ASN A 355 7.81 5.42 10.85
C ASN A 355 9.26 5.24 11.31
N GLU A 356 9.51 5.29 12.62
CA GLU A 356 10.84 5.01 13.18
C GLU A 356 11.24 3.56 12.94
N LEU A 357 10.33 2.62 13.20
CA LEU A 357 10.55 1.21 12.93
C LEU A 357 10.80 0.96 11.44
N LEU A 358 10.00 1.56 10.55
CA LEU A 358 10.19 1.44 9.10
C LEU A 358 11.59 1.90 8.67
N LYS A 359 12.07 3.02 9.20
CA LYS A 359 13.43 3.53 8.97
C LYS A 359 14.51 2.56 9.48
N LYS A 360 14.30 1.95 10.64
CA LYS A 360 15.25 0.95 11.20
C LYS A 360 15.30 -0.31 10.33
N ILE A 361 14.15 -0.76 9.82
CA ILE A 361 14.08 -1.91 8.89
C ILE A 361 14.87 -1.60 7.62
N TYR A 362 14.68 -0.43 7.01
CA TYR A 362 15.43 -0.01 5.83
C TYR A 362 16.94 0.07 6.08
N ASN A 363 17.36 0.67 7.21
CA ASN A 363 18.77 0.75 7.58
C ASN A 363 19.39 -0.64 7.81
N HIS A 364 18.61 -1.57 8.37
CA HIS A 364 19.04 -2.97 8.49
C HIS A 364 19.23 -3.63 7.12
N GLY A 365 18.35 -3.32 6.16
CA GLY A 365 18.53 -3.72 4.75
C GLY A 365 19.83 -3.20 4.14
N LEU A 366 20.20 -1.94 4.39
CA LEU A 366 21.49 -1.37 3.97
C LEU A 366 22.68 -2.12 4.57
N MET A 367 22.59 -2.52 5.83
CA MET A 367 23.62 -3.32 6.50
C MET A 367 23.73 -4.73 5.87
N LEU A 368 22.59 -5.39 5.68
CA LEU A 368 22.56 -6.72 5.04
C LEU A 368 23.16 -6.68 3.63
N LYS A 369 22.89 -5.63 2.86
CA LYS A 369 23.49 -5.42 1.54
C LYS A 369 25.01 -5.33 1.61
N LYS A 370 25.57 -4.58 2.56
CA LYS A 370 27.02 -4.46 2.77
C LYS A 370 27.67 -5.79 3.13
N ASN A 371 26.99 -6.61 3.91
CA ASN A 371 27.51 -7.94 4.31
C ASN A 371 27.42 -9.00 3.20
N LYS A 372 26.67 -8.72 2.12
CA LYS A 372 26.54 -9.60 0.95
C LYS A 372 27.66 -9.37 -0.06
N GLN A 373 28.27 -8.20 -0.05
CA GLN A 373 29.43 -7.81 -0.87
C GLN A 373 30.75 -8.24 -0.24
#